data_a07ad3c32857d5a77e9c307684f9c6e3
#
_entry.id   a07ad3c32857d5a77e9c307684f9c6e3
#
_cell.length_a   1.000
_cell.length_b   1.000
_cell.length_c   1.000
_cell.angle_alpha   90.00
_cell.angle_beta   90.00
_cell.angle_gamma   90.00
#
_symmetry.space_group_name_H-M   'P 1'
#
loop_
_entity.id
_entity.type
_entity.pdbx_description
1 polymer ?
#
loop_
_entity_poly.entity_id
_entity_poly.type
_entity_poly.pdbx_seq_one_letter_code
_entity_poly.pdbx_strand_id
1 'polypeptide(L)'
;LRAGERSVRAMESIDAPAQGERIAWDVVASAVNPEGGKFKFTTSTLNFAIKELGERGSFDRAHALYLWMSRKQGRYAPNEFTYVSLASAAKTLTQTRTVQNLWQRGIAENDESLICNEIASAVIAALNRVSDWSGAYQVFRDMGDKGKPRNLYTYTAVLTALRDEAKPDEALAVLNEMAREPGVQPTSLAFSLTLTAFDNCRRWIEGNAVAKRIKKYDVRPDATLMHAIITMAGRAGDMAHANEVFDAMRNSTMIVTTYTFNALLGGYARYGDWEGCTEVYDEMKRSKIQPDSYTFTQLISAAERSGEYIAADGVWTEMLRNRIIPHTVMCGAYIHCLGCQGRDLEAEAVMEKMRNYWDVPRNAAVYNALIGAHVRSGEVTRGLSVLDDMQRIDGLMPTEITFAVLIRACQESALHKRAEGLEGMRASLANAGQLIQDLSGASTSTAKA
;
A
#
# COMPACT_ATOMS: atom_id res chain seq x y z
N LEU A 1 23.69 37.44 24.60
CA LEU A 1 23.25 37.01 25.93
C LEU A 1 22.44 38.10 26.68
N ARG A 2 22.98 39.36 26.81
CA ARG A 2 22.28 40.46 27.52
C ARG A 2 21.04 41.03 26.83
N ALA A 3 20.90 40.89 25.52
CA ALA A 3 19.70 41.33 24.78
C ALA A 3 18.55 40.31 24.92
N GLY A 4 18.83 39.00 24.99
CA GLY A 4 17.87 37.95 25.28
C GLY A 4 17.27 38.02 26.69
N GLU A 5 18.12 38.34 27.69
CA GLU A 5 17.68 38.52 29.08
C GLU A 5 16.74 39.72 29.27
N ARG A 6 16.88 40.79 28.50
CA ARG A 6 15.98 41.96 28.53
C ARG A 6 14.62 41.67 27.87
N SER A 7 14.57 40.84 26.82
CA SER A 7 13.33 40.37 26.22
C SER A 7 12.58 39.42 27.14
N VAL A 8 13.27 38.55 27.88
CA VAL A 8 12.71 37.65 28.88
C VAL A 8 12.16 38.44 30.05
N ARG A 9 12.88 39.48 30.57
CA ARG A 9 12.39 40.36 31.65
C ARG A 9 11.19 41.24 31.27
N ALA A 10 11.06 41.63 29.99
CA ALA A 10 9.87 42.32 29.49
C ALA A 10 8.62 41.39 29.46
N MET A 11 8.84 40.08 29.41
CA MET A 11 7.78 39.06 29.53
C MET A 11 7.39 38.74 30.99
N GLU A 12 8.30 38.93 31.92
CA GLU A 12 8.05 38.72 33.39
C GLU A 12 7.03 39.67 33.98
N SER A 13 6.69 40.77 33.27
CA SER A 13 5.65 41.72 33.72
C SER A 13 4.21 41.33 33.30
N ILE A 14 4.06 40.24 32.55
CA ILE A 14 2.75 39.70 32.14
C ILE A 14 2.62 38.31 32.77
N ASP A 15 1.95 38.20 33.95
CA ASP A 15 1.64 36.97 34.69
C ASP A 15 2.57 35.78 34.39
N ALA A 16 3.54 35.52 35.27
CA ALA A 16 4.55 34.49 35.10
C ALA A 16 3.91 33.12 34.73
N PRO A 17 4.21 32.54 33.55
CA PRO A 17 3.65 31.24 33.18
C PRO A 17 4.19 30.15 34.11
N ALA A 18 3.39 29.08 34.35
CA ALA A 18 3.83 27.89 35.06
C ALA A 18 5.08 27.30 34.42
N GLN A 19 5.89 26.55 35.21
CA GLN A 19 7.25 26.11 34.79
C GLN A 19 7.32 25.41 33.43
N GLY A 20 6.25 24.66 33.02
CA GLY A 20 6.14 24.04 31.67
C GLY A 20 5.90 25.05 30.54
N GLU A 21 5.31 26.18 30.84
CA GLU A 21 5.04 27.28 29.91
C GLU A 21 6.32 28.10 29.64
N ARG A 22 7.22 28.25 30.62
CA ARG A 22 8.54 28.91 30.44
C ARG A 22 9.39 28.20 29.38
N ILE A 23 9.41 26.85 29.39
CA ILE A 23 10.17 26.07 28.42
C ILE A 23 9.61 26.26 27.00
N ALA A 24 8.27 26.36 26.86
CA ALA A 24 7.65 26.66 25.57
C ALA A 24 8.02 28.07 25.06
N TRP A 25 8.09 29.05 25.96
CA TRP A 25 8.47 30.43 25.64
C TRP A 25 9.94 30.58 25.21
N ASP A 26 10.89 29.91 25.87
CA ASP A 26 12.30 29.92 25.50
C ASP A 26 12.53 29.36 24.08
N VAL A 27 11.75 28.33 23.70
CA VAL A 27 11.79 27.75 22.36
C VAL A 27 11.16 28.68 21.33
N VAL A 28 10.07 29.37 21.66
CA VAL A 28 9.44 30.38 20.78
C VAL A 28 10.41 31.54 20.53
N ALA A 29 11.05 32.06 21.58
CA ALA A 29 12.02 33.13 21.45
C ALA A 29 13.24 32.73 20.60
N SER A 30 13.74 31.53 20.76
CA SER A 30 14.89 31.03 19.99
C SER A 30 14.54 30.69 18.54
N ALA A 31 13.33 30.19 18.27
CA ALA A 31 12.90 29.78 16.92
C ALA A 31 12.45 30.97 16.06
N VAL A 32 11.87 31.99 16.68
CA VAL A 32 11.23 33.12 15.96
C VAL A 32 12.10 34.37 15.94
N ASN A 33 13.07 34.49 16.86
CA ASN A 33 13.96 35.66 16.92
C ASN A 33 15.40 35.30 17.35
N PRO A 34 16.19 34.61 16.49
CA PRO A 34 17.56 34.25 16.80
C PRO A 34 18.49 35.47 17.00
N GLU A 35 18.13 36.66 16.48
CA GLU A 35 18.97 37.86 16.53
C GLU A 35 18.61 38.89 17.63
N GLY A 36 17.61 38.61 18.48
CA GLY A 36 17.32 39.38 19.69
C GLY A 36 16.68 40.76 19.48
N GLY A 37 15.98 40.98 18.36
CA GLY A 37 15.23 42.23 18.09
C GLY A 37 13.94 42.36 18.94
N LYS A 38 13.34 43.57 19.00
CA LYS A 38 12.05 43.79 19.65
C LYS A 38 10.93 43.00 18.92
N PHE A 39 10.48 41.91 19.51
CA PHE A 39 9.50 41.03 18.92
C PHE A 39 8.10 41.29 19.50
N LYS A 40 7.09 41.41 18.60
CA LYS A 40 5.68 41.47 19.01
C LYS A 40 5.05 40.09 18.78
N PHE A 41 4.65 39.42 19.85
CA PHE A 41 3.87 38.22 19.72
C PHE A 41 2.52 38.52 19.06
N THR A 42 2.24 37.76 18.01
CA THR A 42 0.96 37.76 17.30
C THR A 42 0.51 36.30 17.21
N THR A 43 -0.78 36.07 16.96
CA THR A 43 -1.29 34.69 16.73
C THR A 43 -0.52 34.01 15.60
N SER A 44 -0.15 34.72 14.53
CA SER A 44 0.63 34.19 13.39
C SER A 44 2.00 33.68 13.81
N THR A 45 2.72 34.42 14.70
CA THR A 45 4.05 34.01 15.16
C THR A 45 3.98 32.83 16.12
N LEU A 46 2.91 32.73 16.91
CA LEU A 46 2.65 31.58 17.79
C LEU A 46 2.30 30.34 16.95
N ASN A 47 1.51 30.50 15.90
CA ASN A 47 1.22 29.41 14.98
C ASN A 47 2.46 28.88 14.26
N PHE A 48 3.34 29.79 13.82
CA PHE A 48 4.65 29.42 13.26
C PHE A 48 5.50 28.64 14.27
N ALA A 49 5.52 29.07 15.53
CA ALA A 49 6.22 28.37 16.60
C ALA A 49 5.66 26.96 16.88
N ILE A 50 4.32 26.80 16.88
CA ILE A 50 3.67 25.49 17.01
C ILE A 50 4.10 24.56 15.86
N LYS A 51 4.11 25.08 14.62
CA LYS A 51 4.56 24.34 13.43
C LYS A 51 6.00 23.90 13.55
N GLU A 52 6.92 24.84 13.88
CA GLU A 52 8.34 24.59 14.05
C GLU A 52 8.63 23.57 15.15
N LEU A 53 7.91 23.65 16.28
CA LEU A 53 8.01 22.65 17.36
C LEU A 53 7.55 21.26 16.89
N GLY A 54 6.51 21.21 16.05
CA GLY A 54 6.03 19.97 15.45
C GLY A 54 7.05 19.35 14.50
N GLU A 55 7.69 20.15 13.65
CA GLU A 55 8.74 19.70 12.73
C GLU A 55 9.94 19.12 13.50
N ARG A 56 10.30 19.72 14.63
CA ARG A 56 11.33 19.23 15.56
C ARG A 56 10.91 18.04 16.43
N GLY A 57 9.67 17.53 16.28
CA GLY A 57 9.16 16.40 17.06
C GLY A 57 8.78 16.71 18.49
N SER A 58 8.68 17.99 18.86
CA SER A 58 8.35 18.44 20.23
C SER A 58 6.87 18.75 20.38
N PHE A 59 5.98 17.76 20.12
CA PHE A 59 4.53 17.93 20.17
C PHE A 59 4.03 18.43 21.55
N ASP A 60 4.58 17.91 22.65
CA ASP A 60 4.13 18.28 24.00
C ASP A 60 4.32 19.77 24.27
N ARG A 61 5.42 20.37 23.75
CA ARG A 61 5.67 21.79 23.83
C ARG A 61 4.72 22.59 22.94
N ALA A 62 4.46 22.09 21.73
CA ALA A 62 3.48 22.68 20.81
C ALA A 62 2.07 22.69 21.44
N HIS A 63 1.68 21.58 22.06
CA HIS A 63 0.40 21.45 22.77
C HIS A 63 0.33 22.35 24.02
N ALA A 64 1.42 22.45 24.80
CA ALA A 64 1.49 23.37 25.94
C ALA A 64 1.31 24.83 25.50
N LEU A 65 1.91 25.23 24.38
CA LEU A 65 1.74 26.55 23.79
C LEU A 65 0.30 26.80 23.34
N TYR A 66 -0.33 25.82 22.69
CA TYR A 66 -1.76 25.87 22.36
C TYR A 66 -2.64 26.04 23.60
N LEU A 67 -2.42 25.27 24.68
CA LEU A 67 -3.19 25.38 25.93
C LEU A 67 -3.02 26.76 26.58
N TRP A 68 -1.83 27.35 26.50
CA TRP A 68 -1.58 28.72 26.98
C TRP A 68 -2.38 29.73 26.14
N MET A 69 -2.36 29.62 24.79
CA MET A 69 -3.15 30.46 23.88
C MET A 69 -4.65 30.37 24.21
N SER A 70 -5.17 29.18 24.49
CA SER A 70 -6.58 28.93 24.81
C SER A 70 -7.02 29.55 26.14
N ARG A 71 -6.10 29.70 27.10
CA ARG A 71 -6.37 30.36 28.40
C ARG A 71 -6.38 31.90 28.31
N LYS A 72 -5.64 32.45 27.34
CA LYS A 72 -5.54 33.90 27.11
C LYS A 72 -6.61 34.32 26.08
N GLN A 73 -7.78 34.76 26.58
CA GLN A 73 -8.82 35.29 25.69
C GLN A 73 -8.35 36.58 25.01
N GLY A 74 -8.81 36.83 23.78
CA GLY A 74 -8.53 38.04 23.03
C GLY A 74 -7.36 37.91 22.04
N ARG A 75 -6.32 38.76 22.13
CA ARG A 75 -5.27 38.95 21.13
C ARG A 75 -4.48 37.66 20.70
N TYR A 76 -4.42 36.65 21.56
CA TYR A 76 -3.68 35.42 21.36
C TYR A 76 -4.59 34.20 21.25
N ALA A 77 -5.90 34.37 21.09
CA ALA A 77 -6.82 33.27 20.97
C ALA A 77 -6.42 32.34 19.78
N PRO A 78 -6.48 31.02 19.97
CA PRO A 78 -6.25 30.08 18.88
C PRO A 78 -7.20 30.36 17.71
N ASN A 79 -6.71 30.20 16.52
CA ASN A 79 -7.50 30.25 15.29
C ASN A 79 -7.32 28.96 14.48
N GLU A 80 -7.96 28.85 13.33
CA GLU A 80 -7.89 27.67 12.47
C GLU A 80 -6.45 27.24 12.17
N PHE A 81 -5.54 28.19 11.88
CA PHE A 81 -4.12 27.89 11.64
C PHE A 81 -3.41 27.30 12.85
N THR A 82 -3.83 27.66 14.06
CA THR A 82 -3.31 27.07 15.31
C THR A 82 -3.63 25.58 15.37
N TYR A 83 -4.90 25.23 15.11
CA TYR A 83 -5.35 23.84 15.13
C TYR A 83 -4.74 23.01 14.00
N VAL A 84 -4.66 23.58 12.78
CA VAL A 84 -4.00 22.94 11.63
C VAL A 84 -2.52 22.68 11.92
N SER A 85 -1.81 23.66 12.51
CA SER A 85 -0.40 23.50 12.88
C SER A 85 -0.22 22.42 13.96
N LEU A 86 -1.10 22.38 14.96
CA LEU A 86 -1.07 21.36 16.01
C LEU A 86 -1.38 19.95 15.45
N ALA A 87 -2.38 19.83 14.57
CA ALA A 87 -2.71 18.58 13.91
C ALA A 87 -1.55 18.08 13.03
N SER A 88 -0.88 18.99 12.32
CA SER A 88 0.30 18.68 11.52
C SER A 88 1.50 18.22 12.35
N ALA A 89 1.62 18.72 13.59
CA ALA A 89 2.66 18.35 14.55
C ALA A 89 2.50 16.94 15.12
N ALA A 90 1.28 16.38 15.15
CA ALA A 90 1.00 15.06 15.71
C ALA A 90 1.57 13.95 14.82
N LYS A 91 2.47 13.11 15.36
CA LYS A 91 3.17 12.02 14.66
C LYS A 91 2.90 10.64 15.28
N THR A 92 2.44 10.59 16.53
CA THR A 92 2.17 9.36 17.28
C THR A 92 0.67 9.20 17.55
N LEU A 93 0.23 7.98 17.85
CA LEU A 93 -1.16 7.67 18.16
C LEU A 93 -1.69 8.49 19.33
N THR A 94 -0.90 8.66 20.41
CA THR A 94 -1.29 9.44 21.59
C THR A 94 -1.46 10.92 21.26
N GLN A 95 -0.55 11.50 20.48
CA GLN A 95 -0.61 12.88 20.01
C GLN A 95 -1.82 13.12 19.10
N THR A 96 -2.07 12.18 18.18
CA THR A 96 -3.21 12.26 17.27
C THR A 96 -4.54 12.15 18.01
N ARG A 97 -4.63 11.30 19.04
CA ARG A 97 -5.81 11.23 19.92
C ARG A 97 -6.05 12.55 20.66
N THR A 98 -4.99 13.24 21.07
CA THR A 98 -5.14 14.58 21.69
C THR A 98 -5.79 15.56 20.73
N VAL A 99 -5.36 15.57 19.44
CA VAL A 99 -5.95 16.43 18.41
C VAL A 99 -7.40 16.01 18.09
N GLN A 100 -7.67 14.71 18.02
CA GLN A 100 -9.02 14.17 17.83
C GLN A 100 -9.96 14.57 18.99
N ASN A 101 -9.50 14.53 20.23
CA ASN A 101 -10.29 14.97 21.39
C ASN A 101 -10.62 16.47 21.31
N LEU A 102 -9.72 17.31 20.79
CA LEU A 102 -10.02 18.72 20.55
C LEU A 102 -11.11 18.89 19.50
N TRP A 103 -11.09 18.12 18.40
CA TRP A 103 -12.16 18.09 17.42
C TRP A 103 -13.50 17.67 18.04
N GLN A 104 -13.52 16.54 18.78
CA GLN A 104 -14.71 16.03 19.46
C GLN A 104 -15.30 17.05 20.44
N ARG A 105 -14.44 17.78 21.13
CA ARG A 105 -14.86 18.86 22.02
C ARG A 105 -15.52 20.00 21.23
N GLY A 106 -14.93 20.42 20.11
CA GLY A 106 -15.52 21.42 19.21
C GLY A 106 -16.92 20.99 18.73
N ILE A 107 -17.08 19.71 18.38
CA ILE A 107 -18.37 19.14 17.99
C ILE A 107 -19.38 19.19 19.14
N ALA A 108 -18.97 18.82 20.37
CA ALA A 108 -19.84 18.79 21.55
C ALA A 108 -20.26 20.20 21.99
N GLU A 109 -19.35 21.17 21.98
CA GLU A 109 -19.58 22.56 22.34
C GLU A 109 -20.23 23.38 21.21
N ASN A 110 -20.39 22.76 20.02
CA ASN A 110 -20.89 23.41 18.79
C ASN A 110 -20.08 24.67 18.41
N ASP A 111 -18.75 24.60 18.61
CA ASP A 111 -17.85 25.69 18.30
C ASP A 111 -17.59 25.75 16.79
N GLU A 112 -18.28 26.69 16.13
CA GLU A 112 -18.19 26.87 14.68
C GLU A 112 -16.78 27.19 14.19
N SER A 113 -15.93 27.77 15.02
CA SER A 113 -14.55 28.11 14.69
C SER A 113 -13.66 26.88 14.55
N LEU A 114 -14.03 25.76 15.20
CA LEU A 114 -13.33 24.47 15.15
C LEU A 114 -13.88 23.55 14.05
N ILE A 115 -15.12 23.76 13.61
CA ILE A 115 -15.77 22.90 12.62
C ILE A 115 -15.63 23.54 11.24
N CYS A 116 -14.41 23.48 10.65
CA CYS A 116 -14.10 23.96 9.32
C CYS A 116 -13.31 22.92 8.51
N ASN A 117 -13.28 23.09 7.18
CA ASN A 117 -12.63 22.16 6.26
C ASN A 117 -11.12 22.02 6.50
N GLU A 118 -10.45 23.11 6.84
CA GLU A 118 -9.02 23.20 7.06
C GLU A 118 -8.61 22.33 8.26
N ILE A 119 -9.34 22.48 9.37
CA ILE A 119 -9.09 21.69 10.58
C ILE A 119 -9.47 20.23 10.36
N ALA A 120 -10.66 19.95 9.80
CA ALA A 120 -11.09 18.60 9.49
C ALA A 120 -10.07 17.84 8.64
N SER A 121 -9.61 18.46 7.55
CA SER A 121 -8.62 17.85 6.65
C SER A 121 -7.28 17.60 7.36
N ALA A 122 -6.84 18.51 8.23
CA ALA A 122 -5.62 18.35 8.99
C ALA A 122 -5.73 17.23 10.05
N VAL A 123 -6.89 17.13 10.73
CA VAL A 123 -7.17 16.06 11.69
C VAL A 123 -7.24 14.70 10.98
N ILE A 124 -7.95 14.61 9.85
CA ILE A 124 -8.00 13.40 9.03
C ILE A 124 -6.59 13.01 8.57
N ALA A 125 -5.78 13.96 8.10
CA ALA A 125 -4.40 13.68 7.69
C ALA A 125 -3.52 13.20 8.85
N ALA A 126 -3.75 13.71 10.06
CA ALA A 126 -3.06 13.23 11.26
C ALA A 126 -3.47 11.79 11.61
N LEU A 127 -4.76 11.47 11.54
CA LEU A 127 -5.30 10.13 11.77
C LEU A 127 -4.79 9.13 10.71
N ASN A 128 -4.69 9.54 9.45
CA ASN A 128 -4.12 8.73 8.37
C ASN A 128 -2.67 8.33 8.63
N ARG A 129 -1.84 9.25 9.20
CA ARG A 129 -0.44 8.95 9.53
C ARG A 129 -0.28 7.83 10.57
N VAL A 130 -1.29 7.60 11.40
CA VAL A 130 -1.29 6.54 12.42
C VAL A 130 -2.22 5.38 12.07
N SER A 131 -2.70 5.34 10.82
CA SER A 131 -3.61 4.31 10.29
C SER A 131 -4.92 4.17 11.09
N ASP A 132 -5.43 5.29 11.62
CA ASP A 132 -6.76 5.33 12.26
C ASP A 132 -7.82 5.82 11.26
N TRP A 133 -8.18 4.93 10.33
CA TRP A 133 -9.21 5.21 9.34
C TRP A 133 -10.59 5.47 9.97
N SER A 134 -10.90 4.77 11.07
CA SER A 134 -12.19 4.90 11.76
C SER A 134 -12.36 6.30 12.32
N GLY A 135 -11.31 6.82 12.99
CA GLY A 135 -11.28 8.21 13.46
C GLY A 135 -11.39 9.20 12.32
N ALA A 136 -10.65 8.97 11.22
CA ALA A 136 -10.69 9.83 10.03
C ALA A 136 -12.11 9.87 9.39
N TYR A 137 -12.75 8.72 9.27
CA TYR A 137 -14.12 8.61 8.75
C TYR A 137 -15.12 9.27 9.68
N GLN A 138 -14.95 9.16 11.02
CA GLN A 138 -15.81 9.83 12.00
C GLN A 138 -15.74 11.35 11.88
N VAL A 139 -14.53 11.93 11.76
CA VAL A 139 -14.36 13.38 11.55
C VAL A 139 -15.11 13.86 10.30
N PHE A 140 -15.01 13.07 9.22
CA PHE A 140 -15.74 13.34 7.98
C PHE A 140 -17.26 13.30 8.18
N ARG A 141 -17.77 12.31 8.92
CA ARG A 141 -19.22 12.19 9.24
C ARG A 141 -19.69 13.33 10.12
N ASP A 142 -18.93 13.70 11.15
CA ASP A 142 -19.25 14.80 12.07
C ASP A 142 -19.52 16.12 11.33
N MET A 143 -18.74 16.44 10.28
CA MET A 143 -18.98 17.60 9.43
C MET A 143 -20.35 17.55 8.75
N GLY A 144 -20.69 16.38 8.17
CA GLY A 144 -21.98 16.18 7.52
C GLY A 144 -23.15 16.32 8.47
N ASP A 145 -23.04 15.70 9.65
CA ASP A 145 -24.07 15.73 10.70
C ASP A 145 -24.31 17.16 11.25
N LYS A 146 -23.28 18.01 11.22
CA LYS A 146 -23.38 19.44 11.56
C LYS A 146 -23.80 20.32 10.38
N GLY A 147 -24.11 19.74 9.22
CA GLY A 147 -24.53 20.47 8.02
C GLY A 147 -23.44 21.40 7.45
N LYS A 148 -22.16 21.15 7.78
CA LYS A 148 -21.05 21.95 7.24
C LYS A 148 -20.66 21.40 5.85
N PRO A 149 -20.52 22.27 4.83
CA PRO A 149 -20.12 21.85 3.49
C PRO A 149 -18.69 21.28 3.54
N ARG A 150 -18.50 20.16 2.85
CA ARG A 150 -17.19 19.50 2.75
C ARG A 150 -16.54 19.87 1.40
N ASN A 151 -15.26 20.16 1.41
CA ASN A 151 -14.52 20.53 0.22
C ASN A 151 -13.74 19.33 -0.37
N LEU A 152 -13.15 19.53 -1.56
CA LEU A 152 -12.36 18.54 -2.26
C LEU A 152 -11.24 17.91 -1.38
N TYR A 153 -10.58 18.74 -0.56
CA TYR A 153 -9.48 18.28 0.30
C TYR A 153 -9.96 17.32 1.39
N THR A 154 -11.11 17.63 2.01
CA THR A 154 -11.71 16.76 3.04
C THR A 154 -12.11 15.41 2.46
N TYR A 155 -12.77 15.42 1.27
CA TYR A 155 -13.12 14.18 0.55
C TYR A 155 -11.89 13.35 0.19
N THR A 156 -10.86 13.99 -0.37
CA THR A 156 -9.63 13.31 -0.78
C THR A 156 -8.88 12.72 0.42
N ALA A 157 -8.84 13.45 1.54
CA ALA A 157 -8.17 13.00 2.75
C ALA A 157 -8.82 11.74 3.33
N VAL A 158 -10.17 11.68 3.41
CA VAL A 158 -10.87 10.50 3.93
C VAL A 158 -10.80 9.33 2.93
N LEU A 159 -10.88 9.57 1.62
CA LEU A 159 -10.72 8.51 0.61
C LEU A 159 -9.32 7.89 0.67
N THR A 160 -8.29 8.68 1.00
CA THR A 160 -6.94 8.17 1.20
C THR A 160 -6.86 7.20 2.39
N ALA A 161 -7.48 7.54 3.52
CA ALA A 161 -7.58 6.65 4.68
C ALA A 161 -8.28 5.33 4.33
N LEU A 162 -9.42 5.43 3.66
CA LEU A 162 -10.24 4.27 3.30
C LEU A 162 -9.54 3.36 2.27
N ARG A 163 -8.75 3.94 1.35
CA ARG A 163 -7.89 3.18 0.43
C ARG A 163 -6.83 2.37 1.18
N ASP A 164 -6.12 3.01 2.12
CA ASP A 164 -4.98 2.39 2.81
C ASP A 164 -5.43 1.24 3.71
N GLU A 165 -6.62 1.35 4.29
CA GLU A 165 -7.22 0.32 5.14
C GLU A 165 -8.18 -0.63 4.38
N ALA A 166 -8.17 -0.54 3.05
CA ALA A 166 -8.96 -1.41 2.17
C ALA A 166 -10.46 -1.46 2.55
N LYS A 167 -11.10 -0.25 2.64
CA LYS A 167 -12.53 -0.07 2.95
C LYS A 167 -13.30 0.40 1.72
N PRO A 168 -13.60 -0.50 0.74
CA PRO A 168 -14.19 -0.11 -0.54
C PRO A 168 -15.63 0.37 -0.43
N ASP A 169 -16.44 -0.19 0.48
CA ASP A 169 -17.85 0.18 0.60
C ASP A 169 -18.00 1.59 1.16
N GLU A 170 -17.21 1.93 2.19
CA GLU A 170 -17.14 3.27 2.75
C GLU A 170 -16.56 4.27 1.74
N ALA A 171 -15.53 3.89 0.98
CA ALA A 171 -14.97 4.73 -0.07
C ALA A 171 -16.01 5.01 -1.18
N LEU A 172 -16.79 4.00 -1.58
CA LEU A 172 -17.87 4.19 -2.54
C LEU A 172 -18.99 5.08 -2.00
N ALA A 173 -19.34 4.95 -0.72
CA ALA A 173 -20.33 5.82 -0.06
C ALA A 173 -19.86 7.28 -0.08
N VAL A 174 -18.60 7.53 0.29
CA VAL A 174 -17.98 8.87 0.27
C VAL A 174 -17.94 9.45 -1.14
N LEU A 175 -17.58 8.65 -2.16
CA LEU A 175 -17.59 9.07 -3.57
C LEU A 175 -19.00 9.44 -4.04
N ASN A 176 -20.01 8.66 -3.66
CA ASN A 176 -21.42 8.97 -4.00
C ASN A 176 -21.93 10.21 -3.25
N GLU A 177 -21.51 10.46 -2.03
CA GLU A 177 -21.80 11.71 -1.29
C GLU A 177 -21.15 12.90 -1.97
N MET A 178 -19.85 12.78 -2.36
CA MET A 178 -19.13 13.81 -3.09
C MET A 178 -19.86 14.24 -4.37
N ALA A 179 -20.43 13.27 -5.10
CA ALA A 179 -21.18 13.53 -6.31
C ALA A 179 -22.52 14.26 -6.09
N ARG A 180 -23.03 14.27 -4.85
CA ARG A 180 -24.27 14.96 -4.46
C ARG A 180 -24.02 16.29 -3.76
N GLU A 181 -22.79 16.54 -3.31
CA GLU A 181 -22.42 17.75 -2.58
C GLU A 181 -22.42 18.96 -3.53
N PRO A 182 -23.19 20.04 -3.26
CA PRO A 182 -23.21 21.22 -4.09
C PRO A 182 -21.83 21.88 -4.20
N GLY A 183 -21.37 22.13 -5.42
CA GLY A 183 -20.09 22.80 -5.68
C GLY A 183 -18.85 21.90 -5.59
N VAL A 184 -19.02 20.60 -5.34
CA VAL A 184 -17.92 19.62 -5.31
C VAL A 184 -18.16 18.57 -6.40
N GLN A 185 -17.20 18.44 -7.31
CA GLN A 185 -17.25 17.43 -8.38
C GLN A 185 -16.26 16.29 -8.05
N PRO A 186 -16.64 15.02 -8.25
CA PRO A 186 -15.71 13.91 -8.20
C PRO A 186 -14.55 14.12 -9.17
N THR A 187 -13.32 13.85 -8.69
CA THR A 187 -12.10 14.05 -9.50
C THR A 187 -11.51 12.68 -9.91
N SER A 188 -10.62 12.70 -10.90
CA SER A 188 -9.79 11.55 -11.27
C SER A 188 -9.16 10.88 -10.05
N LEU A 189 -8.61 11.68 -9.14
CA LEU A 189 -7.98 11.19 -7.92
C LEU A 189 -8.98 10.47 -7.00
N ALA A 190 -10.18 11.02 -6.80
CA ALA A 190 -11.21 10.39 -5.95
C ALA A 190 -11.62 9.01 -6.50
N PHE A 191 -11.81 8.89 -7.81
CA PHE A 191 -12.08 7.61 -8.46
C PHE A 191 -10.89 6.64 -8.33
N SER A 192 -9.66 7.10 -8.57
CA SER A 192 -8.45 6.27 -8.44
C SER A 192 -8.28 5.72 -7.04
N LEU A 193 -8.50 6.53 -6.00
CA LEU A 193 -8.45 6.10 -4.60
C LEU A 193 -9.51 5.04 -4.30
N THR A 194 -10.75 5.27 -4.77
CA THR A 194 -11.85 4.31 -4.59
C THR A 194 -11.57 2.99 -5.30
N LEU A 195 -11.12 3.01 -6.57
CA LEU A 195 -10.76 1.81 -7.31
C LEU A 195 -9.61 1.05 -6.65
N THR A 196 -8.62 1.76 -6.12
CA THR A 196 -7.50 1.13 -5.39
C THR A 196 -7.98 0.47 -4.09
N ALA A 197 -8.98 1.03 -3.39
CA ALA A 197 -9.58 0.37 -2.23
C ALA A 197 -10.25 -0.97 -2.60
N PHE A 198 -10.97 -1.02 -3.73
CA PHE A 198 -11.51 -2.27 -4.26
C PHE A 198 -10.41 -3.27 -4.66
N ASP A 199 -9.31 -2.78 -5.24
CA ASP A 199 -8.17 -3.60 -5.64
C ASP A 199 -7.49 -4.25 -4.43
N ASN A 200 -7.25 -3.50 -3.38
CA ASN A 200 -6.66 -3.98 -2.13
C ASN A 200 -7.50 -5.10 -1.48
N CYS A 201 -8.83 -5.06 -1.65
CA CYS A 201 -9.76 -6.11 -1.19
C CYS A 201 -9.96 -7.25 -2.19
N ARG A 202 -9.36 -7.21 -3.37
CA ARG A 202 -9.59 -8.16 -4.48
C ARG A 202 -11.05 -8.22 -4.95
N ARG A 203 -11.85 -7.17 -4.72
CA ARG A 203 -13.25 -7.05 -5.18
C ARG A 203 -13.31 -6.42 -6.58
N TRP A 204 -12.61 -7.05 -7.53
CA TRP A 204 -12.36 -6.46 -8.86
C TRP A 204 -13.62 -6.29 -9.72
N ILE A 205 -14.58 -7.23 -9.63
CA ILE A 205 -15.85 -7.16 -10.38
C ILE A 205 -16.63 -5.91 -9.98
N GLU A 206 -16.74 -5.66 -8.69
CA GLU A 206 -17.44 -4.48 -8.17
C GLU A 206 -16.71 -3.18 -8.48
N GLY A 207 -15.36 -3.19 -8.32
CA GLY A 207 -14.52 -2.06 -8.71
C GLY A 207 -14.64 -1.72 -10.20
N ASN A 208 -14.70 -2.73 -11.08
CA ASN A 208 -14.92 -2.52 -12.51
C ASN A 208 -16.33 -1.95 -12.81
N ALA A 209 -17.34 -2.37 -12.05
CA ALA A 209 -18.67 -1.77 -12.17
C ALA A 209 -18.70 -0.28 -11.76
N VAL A 210 -17.89 0.11 -10.76
CA VAL A 210 -17.67 1.53 -10.39
C VAL A 210 -16.93 2.26 -11.52
N ALA A 211 -15.88 1.66 -12.08
CA ALA A 211 -15.12 2.23 -13.21
C ALA A 211 -16.01 2.53 -14.42
N LYS A 212 -16.90 1.63 -14.78
CA LYS A 212 -17.87 1.85 -15.89
C LYS A 212 -18.81 3.03 -15.66
N ARG A 213 -19.07 3.39 -14.40
CA ARG A 213 -19.93 4.53 -14.06
C ARG A 213 -19.25 5.89 -14.22
N ILE A 214 -17.92 5.94 -14.35
CA ILE A 214 -17.15 7.19 -14.47
C ILE A 214 -17.66 8.02 -15.65
N LYS A 215 -18.08 7.38 -16.76
CA LYS A 215 -18.68 8.05 -17.94
C LYS A 215 -19.94 8.88 -17.63
N LYS A 216 -20.60 8.63 -16.48
CA LYS A 216 -21.80 9.40 -16.04
C LYS A 216 -21.45 10.72 -15.35
N TYR A 217 -20.19 10.87 -14.96
CA TYR A 217 -19.68 12.08 -14.33
C TYR A 217 -18.85 12.85 -15.35
N ASP A 218 -18.88 14.16 -15.27
CA ASP A 218 -18.07 15.02 -16.17
C ASP A 218 -16.61 15.07 -15.68
N VAL A 219 -16.00 13.89 -15.52
CA VAL A 219 -14.62 13.73 -15.08
C VAL A 219 -13.73 13.54 -16.29
N ARG A 220 -12.71 14.37 -16.43
CA ARG A 220 -11.63 14.14 -17.38
C ARG A 220 -10.63 13.17 -16.77
N PRO A 221 -10.56 11.90 -17.24
CA PRO A 221 -9.62 10.95 -16.69
C PRO A 221 -8.18 11.40 -16.96
N ASP A 222 -7.34 11.28 -15.95
CA ASP A 222 -5.89 11.39 -16.12
C ASP A 222 -5.26 10.01 -16.40
N ALA A 223 -3.97 9.97 -16.69
CA ALA A 223 -3.26 8.72 -16.98
C ALA A 223 -3.31 7.74 -15.79
N THR A 224 -3.33 8.25 -14.57
CA THR A 224 -3.38 7.43 -13.33
C THR A 224 -4.73 6.72 -13.23
N LEU A 225 -5.83 7.45 -13.47
CA LEU A 225 -7.17 6.87 -13.44
C LEU A 225 -7.38 5.85 -14.57
N MET A 226 -6.97 6.18 -15.80
CA MET A 226 -7.04 5.26 -16.94
C MET A 226 -6.31 3.95 -16.63
N HIS A 227 -5.11 4.06 -16.06
CA HIS A 227 -4.33 2.92 -15.64
C HIS A 227 -5.02 2.08 -14.54
N ALA A 228 -5.60 2.73 -13.53
CA ALA A 228 -6.36 2.04 -12.48
C ALA A 228 -7.58 1.29 -13.07
N ILE A 229 -8.24 1.88 -14.07
CA ILE A 229 -9.37 1.24 -14.77
C ILE A 229 -8.91 0.01 -15.56
N ILE A 230 -7.82 0.13 -16.35
CA ILE A 230 -7.26 -1.00 -17.12
C ILE A 230 -6.88 -2.15 -16.18
N THR A 231 -6.19 -1.84 -15.09
CA THR A 231 -5.80 -2.83 -14.08
C THR A 231 -7.02 -3.51 -13.45
N MET A 232 -8.03 -2.73 -13.07
CA MET A 232 -9.25 -3.22 -12.45
C MET A 232 -10.05 -4.11 -13.42
N ALA A 233 -10.25 -3.66 -14.65
CA ALA A 233 -10.96 -4.40 -15.69
C ALA A 233 -10.23 -5.71 -16.02
N GLY A 234 -8.90 -5.67 -16.20
CA GLY A 234 -8.07 -6.85 -16.44
C GLY A 234 -8.15 -7.87 -15.30
N ARG A 235 -8.10 -7.42 -14.05
CA ARG A 235 -8.25 -8.30 -12.88
C ARG A 235 -9.66 -8.87 -12.72
N ALA A 236 -10.67 -8.12 -13.16
CA ALA A 236 -12.08 -8.58 -13.17
C ALA A 236 -12.39 -9.53 -14.33
N GLY A 237 -11.49 -9.71 -15.30
CA GLY A 237 -11.71 -10.53 -16.50
C GLY A 237 -12.45 -9.81 -17.62
N ASP A 238 -12.67 -8.51 -17.48
CA ASP A 238 -13.37 -7.71 -18.49
C ASP A 238 -12.36 -7.06 -19.45
N MET A 239 -11.73 -7.92 -20.27
CA MET A 239 -10.71 -7.47 -21.21
C MET A 239 -11.27 -6.55 -22.29
N ALA A 240 -12.58 -6.66 -22.62
CA ALA A 240 -13.23 -5.74 -23.55
C ALA A 240 -13.20 -4.29 -23.02
N HIS A 241 -13.53 -4.09 -21.74
CA HIS A 241 -13.45 -2.77 -21.11
C HIS A 241 -11.99 -2.30 -20.95
N ALA A 242 -11.07 -3.21 -20.61
CA ALA A 242 -9.64 -2.87 -20.51
C ALA A 242 -9.09 -2.35 -21.85
N ASN A 243 -9.39 -3.03 -22.96
CA ASN A 243 -8.99 -2.63 -24.30
C ASN A 243 -9.65 -1.31 -24.73
N GLU A 244 -10.94 -1.14 -24.48
CA GLU A 244 -11.65 0.13 -24.78
C GLU A 244 -10.93 1.32 -24.13
N VAL A 245 -10.57 1.19 -22.84
CA VAL A 245 -9.89 2.25 -22.09
C VAL A 245 -8.45 2.45 -22.58
N PHE A 246 -7.75 1.36 -22.90
CA PHE A 246 -6.40 1.43 -23.48
C PHE A 246 -6.40 2.15 -24.84
N ASP A 247 -7.33 1.82 -25.72
CA ASP A 247 -7.50 2.48 -27.01
C ASP A 247 -7.86 3.97 -26.87
N ALA A 248 -8.74 4.31 -25.93
CA ALA A 248 -9.05 5.69 -25.60
C ALA A 248 -7.82 6.47 -25.13
N MET A 249 -6.97 5.84 -24.28
CA MET A 249 -5.72 6.44 -23.83
C MET A 249 -4.74 6.65 -24.98
N ARG A 250 -4.58 5.66 -25.84
CA ARG A 250 -3.70 5.71 -27.03
C ARG A 250 -4.13 6.79 -28.03
N ASN A 251 -5.43 6.93 -28.25
CA ASN A 251 -5.99 7.92 -29.19
C ASN A 251 -6.06 9.33 -28.59
N SER A 252 -5.71 9.51 -27.33
CA SER A 252 -5.62 10.81 -26.67
C SER A 252 -4.20 11.37 -26.71
N THR A 253 -3.99 12.54 -26.08
CA THR A 253 -2.65 13.14 -25.90
C THR A 253 -1.88 12.54 -24.72
N MET A 254 -2.41 11.48 -24.08
CA MET A 254 -1.78 10.85 -22.93
C MET A 254 -0.60 9.97 -23.33
N ILE A 255 0.42 9.96 -22.48
CA ILE A 255 1.60 9.13 -22.73
C ILE A 255 1.29 7.71 -22.26
N VAL A 256 1.28 6.76 -23.20
CA VAL A 256 1.25 5.33 -22.91
C VAL A 256 2.65 4.88 -22.50
N THR A 257 2.78 4.22 -21.37
CA THR A 257 4.05 3.81 -20.78
C THR A 257 4.13 2.28 -20.66
N THR A 258 5.33 1.76 -20.35
CA THR A 258 5.53 0.35 -19.99
C THR A 258 4.52 -0.11 -18.93
N TYR A 259 4.22 0.75 -17.95
CA TYR A 259 3.26 0.47 -16.88
C TYR A 259 1.85 0.19 -17.43
N THR A 260 1.39 0.94 -18.45
CA THR A 260 0.08 0.75 -19.08
C THR A 260 0.00 -0.59 -19.84
N PHE A 261 1.03 -0.91 -20.61
CA PHE A 261 1.12 -2.20 -21.31
C PHE A 261 1.15 -3.37 -20.33
N ASN A 262 1.91 -3.24 -19.24
CA ASN A 262 1.99 -4.26 -18.20
C ASN A 262 0.65 -4.50 -17.48
N ALA A 263 -0.17 -3.46 -17.30
CA ALA A 263 -1.51 -3.61 -16.72
C ALA A 263 -2.42 -4.45 -17.64
N LEU A 264 -2.36 -4.21 -18.95
CA LEU A 264 -3.14 -4.95 -19.93
C LEU A 264 -2.63 -6.40 -20.06
N LEU A 265 -1.31 -6.60 -20.17
CA LEU A 265 -0.67 -7.92 -20.16
C LEU A 265 -1.04 -8.72 -18.90
N GLY A 266 -1.03 -8.07 -17.73
CA GLY A 266 -1.42 -8.72 -16.47
C GLY A 266 -2.87 -9.22 -16.47
N GLY A 267 -3.77 -8.52 -17.15
CA GLY A 267 -5.13 -8.97 -17.38
C GLY A 267 -5.19 -10.26 -18.22
N TYR A 268 -4.61 -10.26 -19.40
CA TYR A 268 -4.56 -11.42 -20.29
C TYR A 268 -3.83 -12.61 -19.64
N ALA A 269 -2.65 -12.38 -19.05
CA ALA A 269 -1.86 -13.40 -18.39
C ALA A 269 -2.59 -14.09 -17.21
N ARG A 270 -3.41 -13.34 -16.48
CA ARG A 270 -4.19 -13.90 -15.37
C ARG A 270 -5.14 -15.00 -15.82
N TYR A 271 -5.70 -14.87 -16.99
CA TYR A 271 -6.66 -15.83 -17.57
C TYR A 271 -6.01 -16.82 -18.53
N GLY A 272 -4.69 -16.78 -18.70
CA GLY A 272 -3.96 -17.67 -19.60
C GLY A 272 -4.25 -17.38 -21.10
N ASP A 273 -4.62 -16.16 -21.42
CA ASP A 273 -4.83 -15.75 -22.81
C ASP A 273 -3.46 -15.36 -23.43
N TRP A 274 -2.82 -16.36 -23.99
CA TRP A 274 -1.50 -16.22 -24.63
C TRP A 274 -1.57 -15.36 -25.89
N GLU A 275 -2.61 -15.53 -26.71
CA GLU A 275 -2.79 -14.79 -27.95
C GLU A 275 -2.93 -13.28 -27.65
N GLY A 276 -3.80 -12.91 -26.72
CA GLY A 276 -3.94 -11.52 -26.28
C GLY A 276 -2.64 -10.95 -25.68
N CYS A 277 -1.86 -11.76 -24.95
CA CYS A 277 -0.56 -11.32 -24.45
C CYS A 277 0.44 -11.05 -25.56
N THR A 278 0.49 -11.90 -26.60
CA THR A 278 1.41 -11.73 -27.74
C THR A 278 1.04 -10.51 -28.59
N GLU A 279 -0.24 -10.27 -28.83
CA GLU A 279 -0.72 -9.08 -29.54
C GLU A 279 -0.31 -7.78 -28.83
N VAL A 280 -0.54 -7.70 -27.51
CA VAL A 280 -0.18 -6.55 -26.68
C VAL A 280 1.33 -6.36 -26.64
N TYR A 281 2.11 -7.45 -26.55
CA TYR A 281 3.57 -7.38 -26.54
C TYR A 281 4.13 -6.91 -27.88
N ASP A 282 3.57 -7.37 -28.99
CA ASP A 282 3.96 -6.92 -30.34
C ASP A 282 3.58 -5.45 -30.58
N GLU A 283 2.48 -4.98 -30.01
CA GLU A 283 2.14 -3.57 -30.05
C GLU A 283 3.09 -2.72 -29.22
N MET A 284 3.51 -3.21 -28.04
CA MET A 284 4.52 -2.56 -27.22
C MET A 284 5.84 -2.38 -27.98
N LYS A 285 6.29 -3.43 -28.70
CA LYS A 285 7.48 -3.38 -29.57
C LYS A 285 7.31 -2.38 -30.72
N ARG A 286 6.16 -2.41 -31.41
CA ARG A 286 5.84 -1.44 -32.51
C ARG A 286 5.85 -0.01 -32.00
N SER A 287 5.38 0.22 -30.79
CA SER A 287 5.39 1.52 -30.12
C SER A 287 6.77 1.94 -29.59
N LYS A 288 7.81 1.11 -29.78
CA LYS A 288 9.18 1.30 -29.29
C LYS A 288 9.28 1.51 -27.77
N ILE A 289 8.32 0.96 -27.03
CA ILE A 289 8.32 0.97 -25.57
C ILE A 289 9.10 -0.25 -25.10
N GLN A 290 10.11 -0.01 -24.25
CA GLN A 290 10.99 -1.06 -23.78
C GLN A 290 10.29 -1.96 -22.77
N PRO A 291 10.28 -3.30 -22.99
CA PRO A 291 9.82 -4.26 -22.01
C PRO A 291 10.70 -4.25 -20.76
N ASP A 292 10.10 -4.46 -19.62
CA ASP A 292 10.79 -4.62 -18.35
C ASP A 292 10.66 -6.04 -17.77
N SER A 293 11.24 -6.27 -16.59
CA SER A 293 11.15 -7.56 -15.92
C SER A 293 9.71 -7.98 -15.62
N TYR A 294 8.82 -7.02 -15.36
CA TYR A 294 7.40 -7.31 -15.13
C TYR A 294 6.70 -7.76 -16.41
N THR A 295 7.00 -7.12 -17.57
CA THR A 295 6.51 -7.52 -18.89
C THR A 295 6.80 -9.00 -19.19
N PHE A 296 8.09 -9.41 -19.04
CA PHE A 296 8.50 -10.79 -19.27
C PHE A 296 7.89 -11.78 -18.28
N THR A 297 7.65 -11.33 -17.03
CA THR A 297 6.95 -12.15 -16.03
C THR A 297 5.53 -12.46 -16.45
N GLN A 298 4.80 -11.46 -16.95
CA GLN A 298 3.43 -11.68 -17.42
C GLN A 298 3.39 -12.62 -18.61
N LEU A 299 4.32 -12.46 -19.57
CA LEU A 299 4.41 -13.33 -20.75
C LEU A 299 4.71 -14.79 -20.36
N ILE A 300 5.69 -15.04 -19.49
CA ILE A 300 6.01 -16.41 -19.04
C ILE A 300 4.84 -16.99 -18.24
N SER A 301 4.20 -16.19 -17.38
CA SER A 301 3.01 -16.65 -16.62
C SER A 301 1.80 -16.93 -17.52
N ALA A 302 1.65 -16.17 -18.62
CA ALA A 302 0.62 -16.45 -19.61
C ALA A 302 0.90 -17.78 -20.33
N ALA A 303 2.14 -17.98 -20.82
CA ALA A 303 2.57 -19.22 -21.47
C ALA A 303 2.43 -20.44 -20.55
N GLU A 304 2.76 -20.30 -19.26
CA GLU A 304 2.58 -21.33 -18.25
C GLU A 304 1.09 -21.73 -18.11
N ARG A 305 0.19 -20.74 -18.01
CA ARG A 305 -1.24 -20.98 -17.77
C ARG A 305 -1.99 -21.45 -19.01
N SER A 306 -1.57 -21.01 -20.18
CA SER A 306 -2.15 -21.46 -21.47
C SER A 306 -1.68 -22.86 -21.89
N GLY A 307 -0.58 -23.36 -21.30
CA GLY A 307 0.07 -24.58 -21.72
C GLY A 307 1.04 -24.41 -22.91
N GLU A 308 1.31 -23.18 -23.33
CA GLU A 308 2.22 -22.83 -24.41
C GLU A 308 3.69 -22.84 -23.94
N TYR A 309 4.09 -23.95 -23.32
CA TYR A 309 5.39 -24.09 -22.64
C TYR A 309 6.59 -23.84 -23.54
N ILE A 310 6.49 -24.18 -24.84
CA ILE A 310 7.57 -23.97 -25.85
C ILE A 310 7.74 -22.47 -26.11
N ALA A 311 6.66 -21.71 -26.11
CA ALA A 311 6.70 -20.26 -26.28
C ALA A 311 7.45 -19.55 -25.14
N ALA A 312 7.39 -20.10 -23.93
CA ALA A 312 8.14 -19.59 -22.79
C ALA A 312 9.67 -19.58 -23.04
N ASP A 313 10.21 -20.50 -23.82
CA ASP A 313 11.65 -20.53 -24.19
C ASP A 313 12.05 -19.31 -25.00
N GLY A 314 11.19 -18.92 -25.98
CA GLY A 314 11.40 -17.72 -26.78
C GLY A 314 11.42 -16.46 -25.94
N VAL A 315 10.42 -16.31 -25.03
CA VAL A 315 10.29 -15.19 -24.11
C VAL A 315 11.51 -15.13 -23.16
N TRP A 316 11.91 -16.26 -22.60
CA TRP A 316 13.08 -16.36 -21.72
C TRP A 316 14.38 -15.96 -22.43
N THR A 317 14.58 -16.45 -23.65
CA THR A 317 15.77 -16.12 -24.45
C THR A 317 15.80 -14.63 -24.81
N GLU A 318 14.66 -14.05 -25.21
CA GLU A 318 14.54 -12.62 -25.51
C GLU A 318 14.83 -11.75 -24.28
N MET A 319 14.32 -12.12 -23.11
CA MET A 319 14.61 -11.46 -21.85
C MET A 319 16.12 -11.42 -21.54
N LEU A 320 16.79 -12.56 -21.67
CA LEU A 320 18.25 -12.65 -21.43
C LEU A 320 19.05 -11.83 -22.45
N ARG A 321 18.63 -11.78 -23.71
CA ARG A 321 19.22 -10.92 -24.75
C ARG A 321 19.09 -9.43 -24.39
N ASN A 322 17.98 -9.05 -23.79
CA ASN A 322 17.74 -7.70 -23.28
C ASN A 322 18.49 -7.41 -21.96
N ARG A 323 19.31 -8.35 -21.48
CA ARG A 323 20.09 -8.24 -20.22
C ARG A 323 19.22 -8.00 -18.98
N ILE A 324 17.98 -8.46 -19.02
CA ILE A 324 17.06 -8.36 -17.87
C ILE A 324 17.34 -9.55 -16.95
N ILE A 325 17.59 -9.26 -15.67
CA ILE A 325 17.81 -10.29 -14.66
C ILE A 325 16.44 -10.84 -14.25
N PRO A 326 16.23 -12.18 -14.32
CA PRO A 326 14.98 -12.77 -13.87
C PRO A 326 14.83 -12.63 -12.35
N HIS A 327 13.60 -12.56 -11.87
CA HIS A 327 13.30 -12.63 -10.43
C HIS A 327 12.66 -13.97 -10.07
N THR A 328 12.52 -14.24 -8.78
CA THR A 328 12.08 -15.53 -8.22
C THR A 328 10.81 -16.09 -8.87
N VAL A 329 9.77 -15.25 -9.06
CA VAL A 329 8.48 -15.70 -9.62
C VAL A 329 8.64 -16.14 -11.07
N MET A 330 9.41 -15.39 -11.85
CA MET A 330 9.68 -15.69 -13.26
C MET A 330 10.47 -17.00 -13.40
N CYS A 331 11.52 -17.18 -12.59
CA CYS A 331 12.27 -18.44 -12.57
C CYS A 331 11.38 -19.63 -12.22
N GLY A 332 10.51 -19.50 -11.22
CA GLY A 332 9.58 -20.55 -10.84
C GLY A 332 8.62 -20.96 -11.95
N ALA A 333 8.02 -19.96 -12.62
CA ALA A 333 7.13 -20.21 -13.77
C ALA A 333 7.88 -20.88 -14.94
N TYR A 334 9.09 -20.42 -15.25
CA TYR A 334 9.89 -21.02 -16.33
C TYR A 334 10.37 -22.43 -15.98
N ILE A 335 10.82 -22.71 -14.75
CA ILE A 335 11.14 -24.06 -14.27
C ILE A 335 9.92 -24.99 -14.42
N HIS A 336 8.73 -24.49 -14.10
CA HIS A 336 7.50 -25.26 -14.28
C HIS A 336 7.24 -25.58 -15.77
N CYS A 337 7.41 -24.59 -16.66
CA CYS A 337 7.28 -24.79 -18.10
C CYS A 337 8.27 -25.85 -18.63
N LEU A 338 9.53 -25.79 -18.21
CA LEU A 338 10.54 -26.80 -18.57
C LEU A 338 10.15 -28.19 -18.05
N GLY A 339 9.67 -28.29 -16.82
CA GLY A 339 9.19 -29.54 -16.25
C GLY A 339 7.98 -30.13 -17.00
N CYS A 340 7.08 -29.28 -17.52
CA CYS A 340 5.97 -29.74 -18.35
C CYS A 340 6.42 -30.24 -19.73
N GLN A 341 7.59 -29.80 -20.20
CA GLN A 341 8.24 -30.28 -21.43
C GLN A 341 9.12 -31.53 -21.19
N GLY A 342 9.25 -32.03 -19.96
CA GLY A 342 10.14 -33.12 -19.60
C GLY A 342 11.63 -32.75 -19.58
N ARG A 343 11.95 -31.45 -19.52
CA ARG A 343 13.34 -30.91 -19.55
C ARG A 343 13.82 -30.59 -18.11
N ASP A 344 13.75 -31.57 -17.24
CA ASP A 344 14.06 -31.44 -15.83
C ASP A 344 15.51 -31.05 -15.53
N LEU A 345 16.48 -31.50 -16.34
CA LEU A 345 17.89 -31.09 -16.23
C LEU A 345 18.11 -29.60 -16.51
N GLU A 346 17.37 -29.04 -17.47
CA GLU A 346 17.45 -27.63 -17.77
C GLU A 346 16.75 -26.81 -16.67
N ALA A 347 15.68 -27.32 -16.10
CA ALA A 347 15.00 -26.72 -14.94
C ALA A 347 15.97 -26.66 -13.73
N GLU A 348 16.75 -27.72 -13.49
CA GLU A 348 17.81 -27.76 -12.47
C GLU A 348 18.89 -26.70 -12.75
N ALA A 349 19.36 -26.60 -13.99
CA ALA A 349 20.35 -25.61 -14.40
C ALA A 349 19.86 -24.15 -14.21
N VAL A 350 18.56 -23.86 -14.41
CA VAL A 350 17.98 -22.55 -14.08
C VAL A 350 18.03 -22.29 -12.59
N MET A 351 17.70 -23.29 -11.75
CA MET A 351 17.75 -23.17 -10.30
C MET A 351 19.17 -22.93 -9.78
N GLU A 352 20.17 -23.57 -10.37
CA GLU A 352 21.58 -23.31 -10.04
C GLU A 352 22.01 -21.88 -10.41
N LYS A 353 21.59 -21.40 -11.60
CA LYS A 353 21.88 -20.03 -12.05
C LYS A 353 21.24 -18.97 -11.15
N MET A 354 20.09 -19.24 -10.55
CA MET A 354 19.47 -18.33 -9.58
C MET A 354 20.44 -17.98 -8.44
N ARG A 355 21.15 -18.99 -7.91
CA ARG A 355 22.09 -18.80 -6.80
C ARG A 355 23.43 -18.28 -7.27
N ASN A 356 24.00 -18.94 -8.29
CA ASN A 356 25.43 -18.78 -8.62
C ASN A 356 25.70 -17.61 -9.58
N TYR A 357 24.68 -17.16 -10.31
CA TYR A 357 24.87 -16.17 -11.37
C TYR A 357 24.02 -14.91 -11.22
N TRP A 358 22.73 -15.06 -10.79
CA TRP A 358 21.82 -13.93 -10.72
C TRP A 358 21.62 -13.40 -9.29
N ASP A 359 22.09 -14.11 -8.28
CA ASP A 359 21.86 -13.80 -6.85
C ASP A 359 20.36 -13.61 -6.52
N VAL A 360 19.53 -14.50 -7.07
CA VAL A 360 18.07 -14.47 -6.91
C VAL A 360 17.64 -15.46 -5.83
N PRO A 361 16.92 -15.00 -4.80
CA PRO A 361 16.50 -15.87 -3.72
C PRO A 361 15.53 -16.95 -4.21
N ARG A 362 15.72 -18.17 -3.74
CA ARG A 362 14.83 -19.30 -4.00
C ARG A 362 13.79 -19.36 -2.89
N ASN A 363 12.55 -19.65 -3.24
CA ASN A 363 11.45 -19.83 -2.30
C ASN A 363 10.81 -21.22 -2.47
N ALA A 364 9.88 -21.56 -1.59
CA ALA A 364 9.19 -22.85 -1.65
C ALA A 364 8.49 -23.11 -3.00
N ALA A 365 8.00 -22.07 -3.67
CA ALA A 365 7.35 -22.24 -4.97
C ALA A 365 8.32 -22.67 -6.08
N VAL A 366 9.54 -22.13 -6.09
CA VAL A 366 10.60 -22.54 -7.03
C VAL A 366 11.02 -23.98 -6.78
N TYR A 367 11.20 -24.38 -5.51
CA TYR A 367 11.50 -25.75 -5.15
C TYR A 367 10.37 -26.72 -5.56
N ASN A 368 9.12 -26.35 -5.32
CA ASN A 368 7.96 -27.14 -5.74
C ASN A 368 7.87 -27.30 -7.26
N ALA A 369 8.22 -26.26 -8.02
CA ALA A 369 8.27 -26.33 -9.49
C ALA A 369 9.34 -27.34 -9.96
N LEU A 370 10.55 -27.33 -9.37
CA LEU A 370 11.61 -28.26 -9.71
C LEU A 370 11.30 -29.69 -9.27
N ILE A 371 10.78 -29.90 -8.05
CA ILE A 371 10.31 -31.20 -7.59
C ILE A 371 9.25 -31.76 -8.56
N GLY A 372 8.29 -30.91 -8.95
CA GLY A 372 7.27 -31.28 -9.93
C GLY A 372 7.87 -31.63 -11.31
N ALA A 373 8.94 -30.97 -11.74
CA ALA A 373 9.66 -31.29 -12.97
C ALA A 373 10.25 -32.70 -12.91
N HIS A 374 11.04 -33.03 -11.86
CA HIS A 374 11.63 -34.35 -11.70
C HIS A 374 10.59 -35.46 -11.52
N VAL A 375 9.50 -35.19 -10.80
CA VAL A 375 8.40 -36.16 -10.64
C VAL A 375 7.75 -36.48 -11.98
N ARG A 376 7.48 -35.45 -12.82
CA ARG A 376 6.90 -35.65 -14.17
C ARG A 376 7.83 -36.42 -15.12
N SER A 377 9.13 -36.24 -14.98
CA SER A 377 10.14 -37.02 -15.73
C SER A 377 10.36 -38.44 -15.18
N GLY A 378 9.66 -38.84 -14.09
CA GLY A 378 9.81 -40.13 -13.44
C GLY A 378 11.00 -40.22 -12.48
N GLU A 379 11.77 -39.15 -12.30
CA GLU A 379 12.97 -39.08 -11.47
C GLU A 379 12.64 -38.73 -10.01
N VAL A 380 11.78 -39.54 -9.36
CA VAL A 380 11.31 -39.29 -7.99
C VAL A 380 12.44 -39.17 -6.98
N THR A 381 13.51 -39.93 -7.16
CA THR A 381 14.71 -39.87 -6.29
C THR A 381 15.40 -38.52 -6.34
N ARG A 382 15.46 -37.86 -7.50
CA ARG A 382 15.96 -36.49 -7.63
C ARG A 382 15.01 -35.50 -6.96
N GLY A 383 13.69 -35.66 -7.14
CA GLY A 383 12.71 -34.85 -6.42
C GLY A 383 12.88 -34.91 -4.91
N LEU A 384 13.21 -36.09 -4.34
CA LEU A 384 13.52 -36.25 -2.92
C LEU A 384 14.83 -35.54 -2.51
N SER A 385 15.87 -35.57 -3.37
CA SER A 385 17.12 -34.84 -3.08
C SER A 385 16.92 -33.33 -3.09
N VAL A 386 16.04 -32.82 -3.96
CA VAL A 386 15.68 -31.40 -4.01
C VAL A 386 14.94 -30.96 -2.74
N LEU A 387 14.13 -31.85 -2.12
CA LEU A 387 13.54 -31.59 -0.81
C LEU A 387 14.61 -31.48 0.30
N ASP A 388 15.61 -32.36 0.28
CA ASP A 388 16.74 -32.30 1.24
C ASP A 388 17.52 -30.99 1.06
N ASP A 389 17.75 -30.56 -0.19
CA ASP A 389 18.45 -29.30 -0.51
C ASP A 389 17.65 -28.08 -0.05
N MET A 390 16.32 -28.09 -0.21
CA MET A 390 15.43 -27.04 0.27
C MET A 390 15.62 -26.78 1.77
N GLN A 391 15.74 -27.83 2.54
CA GLN A 391 15.90 -27.75 4.00
C GLN A 391 17.33 -27.43 4.43
N ARG A 392 18.34 -28.09 3.82
CA ARG A 392 19.75 -27.99 4.24
C ARG A 392 20.45 -26.74 3.72
N ILE A 393 20.17 -26.35 2.48
CA ILE A 393 20.88 -25.25 1.82
C ILE A 393 20.21 -23.92 2.11
N ASP A 394 18.89 -23.83 1.92
CA ASP A 394 18.15 -22.58 2.04
C ASP A 394 17.35 -22.45 3.36
N GLY A 395 17.36 -23.51 4.19
CA GLY A 395 16.64 -23.51 5.48
C GLY A 395 15.11 -23.34 5.33
N LEU A 396 14.57 -23.65 4.15
CA LEU A 396 13.15 -23.47 3.86
C LEU A 396 12.34 -24.66 4.34
N MET A 397 11.18 -24.38 4.92
CA MET A 397 10.25 -25.43 5.33
C MET A 397 9.41 -25.89 4.14
N PRO A 398 9.27 -27.22 3.95
CA PRO A 398 8.37 -27.78 2.95
C PRO A 398 6.93 -27.35 3.17
N THR A 399 6.21 -27.15 2.09
CA THR A 399 4.80 -26.78 2.11
C THR A 399 3.91 -28.01 1.95
N GLU A 400 2.62 -27.85 2.21
CA GLU A 400 1.62 -28.89 1.96
C GLU A 400 1.68 -29.41 0.51
N ILE A 401 1.92 -28.51 -0.45
CA ILE A 401 2.08 -28.85 -1.87
C ILE A 401 3.32 -29.73 -2.08
N THR A 402 4.44 -29.42 -1.41
CA THR A 402 5.68 -30.20 -1.48
C THR A 402 5.44 -31.67 -1.07
N PHE A 403 4.79 -31.86 0.07
CA PHE A 403 4.46 -33.19 0.56
C PHE A 403 3.45 -33.92 -0.34
N ALA A 404 2.38 -33.25 -0.77
CA ALA A 404 1.36 -33.87 -1.62
C ALA A 404 1.95 -34.41 -2.92
N VAL A 405 2.82 -33.63 -3.58
CA VAL A 405 3.48 -34.04 -4.84
C VAL A 405 4.39 -35.24 -4.61
N LEU A 406 5.27 -35.20 -3.61
CA LEU A 406 6.25 -36.25 -3.34
C LEU A 406 5.63 -37.54 -2.79
N ILE A 407 4.66 -37.44 -1.88
CA ILE A 407 3.95 -38.61 -1.33
C ILE A 407 3.27 -39.38 -2.46
N ARG A 408 2.51 -38.65 -3.32
CA ARG A 408 1.84 -39.26 -4.46
C ARG A 408 2.84 -39.92 -5.42
N ALA A 409 3.92 -39.23 -5.76
CA ALA A 409 4.97 -39.77 -6.63
C ALA A 409 5.65 -41.01 -6.05
N CYS A 410 5.93 -41.05 -4.72
CA CYS A 410 6.49 -42.20 -4.03
C CYS A 410 5.52 -43.40 -4.02
N GLN A 411 4.24 -43.15 -3.84
CA GLN A 411 3.19 -44.20 -3.90
C GLN A 411 3.10 -44.81 -5.31
N GLU A 412 3.06 -43.98 -6.35
CA GLU A 412 3.02 -44.41 -7.76
C GLU A 412 4.30 -45.16 -8.19
N SER A 413 5.45 -44.83 -7.59
CA SER A 413 6.77 -45.45 -7.90
C SER A 413 7.14 -46.60 -6.95
N ALA A 414 6.18 -47.14 -6.21
CA ALA A 414 6.38 -48.22 -5.22
C ALA A 414 7.42 -47.94 -4.10
N LEU A 415 7.71 -46.68 -3.82
CA LEU A 415 8.61 -46.23 -2.73
C LEU A 415 7.83 -46.03 -1.40
N HIS A 416 7.07 -47.04 -0.98
CA HIS A 416 6.12 -46.94 0.15
C HIS A 416 6.77 -46.48 1.47
N LYS A 417 7.97 -46.97 1.80
CA LYS A 417 8.68 -46.54 3.02
C LYS A 417 9.04 -45.03 3.00
N ARG A 418 9.33 -44.48 1.83
CA ARG A 418 9.59 -43.03 1.67
C ARG A 418 8.30 -42.22 1.81
N ALA A 419 7.19 -42.71 1.24
CA ALA A 419 5.88 -42.10 1.38
C ALA A 419 5.47 -42.04 2.88
N GLU A 420 5.58 -43.14 3.63
CA GLU A 420 5.31 -43.15 5.07
C GLU A 420 6.19 -42.16 5.86
N GLY A 421 7.49 -42.09 5.53
CA GLY A 421 8.41 -41.12 6.14
C GLY A 421 7.99 -39.66 5.89
N LEU A 422 7.56 -39.34 4.68
CA LEU A 422 7.05 -38.01 4.30
C LEU A 422 5.71 -37.67 5.00
N GLU A 423 4.83 -38.64 5.14
CA GLU A 423 3.57 -38.47 5.89
C GLU A 423 3.87 -38.22 7.39
N GLY A 424 4.84 -38.90 7.96
CA GLY A 424 5.31 -38.64 9.33
C GLY A 424 5.89 -37.24 9.51
N MET A 425 6.71 -36.76 8.56
CA MET A 425 7.24 -35.37 8.58
C MET A 425 6.15 -34.34 8.43
N ARG A 426 5.19 -34.54 7.50
CA ARG A 426 4.03 -33.69 7.32
C ARG A 426 3.21 -33.56 8.60
N ALA A 427 2.90 -34.69 9.26
CA ALA A 427 2.16 -34.70 10.52
C ALA A 427 2.90 -33.99 11.66
N SER A 428 4.22 -34.18 11.76
CA SER A 428 5.05 -33.48 12.74
C SER A 428 5.07 -32.00 12.58
N LEU A 429 5.12 -31.48 11.33
CA LEU A 429 5.10 -30.06 11.02
C LEU A 429 3.71 -29.45 11.27
N ALA A 430 2.63 -30.17 10.96
CA ALA A 430 1.26 -29.74 11.26
C ALA A 430 1.05 -29.59 12.78
N ASN A 431 1.51 -30.54 13.57
CA ASN A 431 1.44 -30.49 15.03
C ASN A 431 2.28 -29.35 15.61
N ALA A 432 3.49 -29.10 15.08
CA ALA A 432 4.32 -27.96 15.50
C ALA A 432 3.68 -26.61 15.17
N GLY A 433 3.07 -26.48 13.99
CA GLY A 433 2.32 -25.27 13.59
C GLY A 433 1.11 -25.01 14.49
N GLN A 434 0.38 -26.05 14.88
CA GLN A 434 -0.75 -25.96 15.80
C GLN A 434 -0.31 -25.54 17.22
N LEU A 435 0.81 -26.08 17.69
CA LEU A 435 1.41 -25.70 18.98
C LEU A 435 1.83 -24.22 19.02
N ILE A 436 2.38 -23.68 17.93
CA ILE A 436 2.76 -22.26 17.81
C ILE A 436 1.51 -21.38 17.80
N GLN A 437 0.45 -21.79 17.14
CA GLN A 437 -0.82 -21.05 17.16
C GLN A 437 -1.48 -21.05 18.54
N ASP A 438 -1.46 -22.15 19.24
CA ASP A 438 -2.00 -22.27 20.61
C ASP A 438 -1.20 -21.43 21.62
N LEU A 439 0.13 -21.38 21.51
CA LEU A 439 1.00 -20.55 22.32
C LEU A 439 0.81 -19.03 22.01
N SER A 440 0.61 -18.67 20.77
CA SER A 440 0.33 -17.27 20.36
C SER A 440 -1.09 -16.83 20.77
N GLY A 441 -2.06 -17.74 20.76
CA GLY A 441 -3.43 -17.52 21.23
C GLY A 441 -3.51 -17.37 22.76
N ALA A 442 -2.69 -18.11 23.51
CA ALA A 442 -2.62 -18.03 24.97
C ALA A 442 -1.99 -16.70 25.45
N SER A 443 -1.03 -16.14 24.71
CA SER A 443 -0.39 -14.85 25.06
C SER A 443 -1.32 -13.64 24.85
N THR A 444 -2.35 -13.74 24.00
CA THR A 444 -3.35 -12.70 23.80
C THR A 444 -4.51 -12.73 24.80
N SER A 445 -4.69 -13.87 25.51
CA SER A 445 -5.72 -14.04 26.54
C SER A 445 -5.29 -13.54 27.92
N THR A 446 -3.98 -13.52 28.23
CA THR A 446 -3.46 -13.02 29.50
C THR A 446 -3.22 -11.51 29.55
N ALA A 447 -3.39 -10.80 28.43
CA ALA A 447 -3.31 -9.33 28.37
C ALA A 447 -4.70 -8.64 28.48
N LYS A 448 -5.76 -9.40 28.81
CA LYS A 448 -7.14 -8.92 29.00
C LYS A 448 -7.75 -9.30 30.37
N ALA A 449 -6.91 -9.63 31.34
CA ALA A 449 -7.35 -9.80 32.74
C ALA A 449 -6.81 -8.66 33.61
#